data_0a8613e3adbd4a172447146cba94d14a
#
_entry.id   0a8613e3adbd4a172447146cba94d14a
#
_cell.length_a   1.000
_cell.length_b   1.000
_cell.length_c   1.000
_cell.angle_alpha   90.00
_cell.angle_beta   90.00
_cell.angle_gamma   90.00
#
_symmetry.space_group_name_H-M   'P 1'
#
loop_
_entity.id
_entity.type
_entity.pdbx_description
1 polymer ?
#
loop_
_entity_poly.entity_id
_entity_poly.type
_entity_poly.pdbx_seq_one_letter_code
_entity_poly.pdbx_strand_id
1 'polypeptide(L)'
;MLILTLLITRFLRFFIKLCGLGSGGTWPGHFALKIYPGILSDPGIAPSLGTVLISGTNGKTTTTKMLHHVLQSKGFSVVTNPSGANLTNGLVSALLQGTPIFSKRRADYAVLEVDEFSLPSVLNQMRVEGVVLLNLSRDQLDRYGETDLILSRWEESLKESNVSFVVLDKSFDYFRNMLLPAGTQVLDLEDIPEKLLQADLTAKFHIKNIKAALATLSFLEIPAEDAVLALSDFQAAYGRGEIINSGGVNFHLFLAKNPASLTTNLNVFEKKKSDFGAVFFVLNDNIPDGRDVSWIYDTEASAIFSACKDMEIYVSGSRVYDMAVRLDYAGVFVPEENVSASVQSVTNLIKSKNSGKNVVGF
;
A
#
# COMPACT_ATOMS: atom_id res chain seq x y z
N MET A 1 -11.84 -15.73 27.54
CA MET A 1 -10.95 -14.56 27.30
C MET A 1 -11.44 -13.69 26.14
N LEU A 2 -11.76 -14.26 24.97
CA LEU A 2 -12.13 -13.51 23.76
C LEU A 2 -13.26 -12.49 23.99
N ILE A 3 -14.39 -12.88 24.57
CA ILE A 3 -15.54 -11.97 24.79
C ILE A 3 -15.14 -10.77 25.67
N LEU A 4 -14.39 -11.00 26.73
CA LEU A 4 -13.92 -9.92 27.60
C LEU A 4 -12.99 -8.96 26.84
N THR A 5 -12.07 -9.50 26.02
CA THR A 5 -11.17 -8.71 25.18
C THR A 5 -11.96 -7.89 24.14
N LEU A 6 -12.99 -8.46 23.50
CA LEU A 6 -13.88 -7.77 22.58
C LEU A 6 -14.61 -6.59 23.23
N LEU A 7 -15.14 -6.80 24.45
CA LEU A 7 -15.84 -5.73 25.19
C LEU A 7 -14.89 -4.59 25.55
N ILE A 8 -13.72 -4.90 26.11
CA ILE A 8 -12.72 -3.91 26.52
C ILE A 8 -12.21 -3.12 25.29
N THR A 9 -11.88 -3.79 24.19
CA THR A 9 -11.35 -3.12 23.00
C THR A 9 -12.38 -2.25 22.30
N ARG A 10 -13.66 -2.63 22.30
CA ARG A 10 -14.76 -1.78 21.79
C ARG A 10 -14.99 -0.55 22.65
N PHE A 11 -14.98 -0.72 23.98
CA PHE A 11 -15.08 0.40 24.90
C PHE A 11 -13.91 1.38 24.72
N LEU A 12 -12.68 0.85 24.65
CA LEU A 12 -11.49 1.67 24.44
C LEU A 12 -11.58 2.45 23.11
N ARG A 13 -12.00 1.80 22.03
CA ARG A 13 -12.17 2.45 20.73
C ARG A 13 -13.22 3.55 20.75
N PHE A 14 -14.36 3.29 21.42
CA PHE A 14 -15.40 4.29 21.61
C PHE A 14 -14.84 5.51 22.34
N PHE A 15 -14.08 5.29 23.41
CA PHE A 15 -13.47 6.35 24.20
C PHE A 15 -12.42 7.15 23.40
N ILE A 16 -11.54 6.48 22.64
CA ILE A 16 -10.56 7.12 21.77
C ILE A 16 -11.25 8.06 20.76
N LYS A 17 -12.34 7.59 20.13
CA LYS A 17 -13.12 8.41 19.20
C LYS A 17 -13.81 9.57 19.87
N LEU A 18 -14.39 9.35 21.05
CA LEU A 18 -15.07 10.39 21.82
C LEU A 18 -14.11 11.51 22.24
N CYS A 19 -12.86 11.16 22.60
CA CYS A 19 -11.82 12.11 22.99
C CYS A 19 -11.08 12.73 21.79
N GLY A 20 -11.40 12.40 20.55
CA GLY A 20 -10.72 12.92 19.37
C GLY A 20 -9.25 12.48 19.22
N LEU A 21 -8.85 11.38 19.89
CA LEU A 21 -7.46 10.89 19.93
C LEU A 21 -7.07 10.04 18.70
N GLY A 22 -7.81 10.14 17.60
CA GLY A 22 -7.57 9.45 16.35
C GLY A 22 -8.57 8.34 16.01
N SER A 23 -8.24 7.51 15.00
CA SER A 23 -9.14 6.45 14.50
C SER A 23 -9.26 5.23 15.42
N GLY A 24 -8.35 5.07 16.38
CA GLY A 24 -8.24 3.84 17.19
C GLY A 24 -7.80 2.62 16.38
N GLY A 25 -7.00 2.81 15.35
CA GLY A 25 -6.57 1.73 14.44
C GLY A 25 -5.62 0.71 15.06
N THR A 26 -4.78 1.09 16.03
CA THR A 26 -3.74 0.23 16.62
C THR A 26 -3.86 0.03 18.12
N TRP A 27 -4.31 1.03 18.85
CA TRP A 27 -4.42 0.98 20.32
C TRP A 27 -5.27 -0.17 20.86
N PRO A 28 -6.48 -0.45 20.30
CA PRO A 28 -7.30 -1.57 20.79
C PRO A 28 -6.56 -2.91 20.68
N GLY A 29 -5.84 -3.14 19.59
CA GLY A 29 -5.06 -4.37 19.40
C GLY A 29 -3.85 -4.45 20.34
N HIS A 30 -3.20 -3.32 20.63
CA HIS A 30 -2.11 -3.29 21.60
C HIS A 30 -2.59 -3.75 22.99
N PHE A 31 -3.74 -3.25 23.45
CA PHE A 31 -4.34 -3.69 24.71
C PHE A 31 -4.82 -5.14 24.64
N ALA A 32 -5.41 -5.54 23.51
CA ALA A 32 -5.84 -6.93 23.33
C ALA A 32 -4.69 -7.93 23.47
N LEU A 33 -3.54 -7.65 22.85
CA LEU A 33 -2.34 -8.48 22.95
C LEU A 33 -1.78 -8.55 24.37
N LYS A 34 -1.91 -7.48 25.17
CA LYS A 34 -1.52 -7.51 26.59
C LYS A 34 -2.44 -8.38 27.44
N ILE A 35 -3.75 -8.36 27.17
CA ILE A 35 -4.76 -9.12 27.92
C ILE A 35 -4.80 -10.57 27.47
N TYR A 36 -4.65 -10.79 26.16
CA TYR A 36 -4.73 -12.10 25.54
C TYR A 36 -3.63 -12.24 24.45
N PRO A 37 -2.37 -12.58 24.83
CA PRO A 37 -1.25 -12.68 23.88
C PRO A 37 -1.48 -13.65 22.72
N GLY A 38 -2.19 -14.76 22.94
CA GLY A 38 -2.50 -15.77 21.91
C GLY A 38 -3.75 -15.46 21.07
N ILE A 39 -4.24 -14.23 21.05
CA ILE A 39 -5.51 -13.88 20.41
C ILE A 39 -5.54 -14.17 18.91
N LEU A 40 -4.41 -14.05 18.20
CA LEU A 40 -4.34 -14.36 16.76
C LEU A 40 -4.60 -15.84 16.45
N SER A 41 -4.33 -16.73 17.41
CA SER A 41 -4.62 -18.16 17.29
C SER A 41 -6.04 -18.54 17.69
N ASP A 42 -6.83 -17.58 18.20
CA ASP A 42 -8.22 -17.86 18.65
C ASP A 42 -9.14 -18.04 17.41
N PRO A 43 -9.74 -19.23 17.23
CA PRO A 43 -10.63 -19.47 16.10
C PRO A 43 -11.87 -18.56 16.09
N GLY A 44 -12.18 -17.91 17.20
CA GLY A 44 -13.31 -16.98 17.32
C GLY A 44 -13.13 -15.68 16.53
N ILE A 45 -11.89 -15.25 16.26
CA ILE A 45 -11.60 -14.06 15.43
C ILE A 45 -11.32 -14.42 13.98
N ALA A 46 -11.14 -15.70 13.66
CA ALA A 46 -10.84 -16.14 12.30
C ALA A 46 -12.05 -15.92 11.37
N PRO A 47 -11.88 -15.44 10.14
CA PRO A 47 -12.94 -15.39 9.13
C PRO A 47 -13.42 -16.79 8.76
N SER A 48 -14.60 -16.89 8.13
CA SER A 48 -15.23 -18.19 7.85
C SER A 48 -14.64 -18.91 6.63
N LEU A 49 -14.18 -18.18 5.62
CA LEU A 49 -13.65 -18.73 4.37
C LEU A 49 -12.13 -18.69 4.29
N GLY A 50 -11.49 -17.63 4.77
CA GLY A 50 -10.03 -17.59 4.77
C GLY A 50 -9.42 -16.21 5.04
N THR A 51 -8.12 -16.24 5.35
CA THR A 51 -7.31 -15.05 5.54
C THR A 51 -6.24 -14.97 4.46
N VAL A 52 -6.11 -13.81 3.82
CA VAL A 52 -5.04 -13.48 2.89
C VAL A 52 -4.17 -12.37 3.49
N LEU A 53 -2.88 -12.62 3.59
CA LEU A 53 -1.90 -11.63 4.04
C LEU A 53 -1.18 -11.04 2.83
N ILE A 54 -0.98 -9.72 2.83
CA ILE A 54 -0.30 -9.00 1.76
C ILE A 54 0.90 -8.29 2.35
N SER A 55 2.10 -8.68 1.89
CA SER A 55 3.36 -8.10 2.35
C SER A 55 4.25 -7.67 1.19
N GLY A 56 5.24 -6.85 1.49
CA GLY A 56 6.17 -6.27 0.53
C GLY A 56 6.34 -4.76 0.73
N THR A 57 7.40 -4.19 0.21
CA THR A 57 7.73 -2.77 0.45
C THR A 57 6.69 -1.83 -0.15
N ASN A 58 6.27 -2.08 -1.39
CA ASN A 58 5.33 -1.24 -2.12
C ASN A 58 4.10 -2.04 -2.59
N GLY A 59 2.96 -1.35 -2.72
CA GLY A 59 1.74 -1.92 -3.29
C GLY A 59 0.77 -2.55 -2.29
N LYS A 60 1.15 -2.83 -1.04
CA LYS A 60 0.33 -3.48 0.00
C LYS A 60 -1.09 -2.92 0.08
N THR A 61 -1.23 -1.64 0.41
CA THR A 61 -2.53 -0.98 0.59
C THR A 61 -3.38 -0.99 -0.67
N THR A 62 -2.76 -0.78 -1.84
CA THR A 62 -3.49 -0.78 -3.12
C THR A 62 -4.04 -2.16 -3.43
N THR A 63 -3.22 -3.21 -3.31
CA THR A 63 -3.64 -4.59 -3.54
C THR A 63 -4.70 -5.04 -2.54
N THR A 64 -4.52 -4.72 -1.24
CA THR A 64 -5.53 -5.00 -0.19
C THR A 64 -6.88 -4.37 -0.54
N LYS A 65 -6.89 -3.11 -0.97
CA LYS A 65 -8.13 -2.41 -1.33
C LYS A 65 -8.75 -2.95 -2.61
N MET A 66 -7.96 -3.35 -3.61
CA MET A 66 -8.46 -4.00 -4.82
C MET A 66 -9.18 -5.31 -4.47
N LEU A 67 -8.54 -6.17 -3.67
CA LEU A 67 -9.14 -7.41 -3.21
C LEU A 67 -10.41 -7.18 -2.40
N HIS A 68 -10.38 -6.25 -1.45
CA HIS A 68 -11.54 -5.86 -0.66
C HIS A 68 -12.70 -5.40 -1.55
N HIS A 69 -12.43 -4.51 -2.52
CA HIS A 69 -13.45 -3.97 -3.42
C HIS A 69 -14.11 -5.07 -4.25
N VAL A 70 -13.32 -5.95 -4.87
CA VAL A 70 -13.86 -7.05 -5.68
C VAL A 70 -14.65 -8.04 -4.83
N LEU A 71 -14.12 -8.48 -3.70
CA LEU A 71 -14.82 -9.41 -2.81
C LEU A 71 -16.13 -8.82 -2.28
N GLN A 72 -16.15 -7.53 -1.91
CA GLN A 72 -17.39 -6.84 -1.52
C GLN A 72 -18.40 -6.75 -2.67
N SER A 73 -17.97 -6.46 -3.90
CA SER A 73 -18.87 -6.42 -5.07
C SER A 73 -19.53 -7.77 -5.35
N LYS A 74 -18.89 -8.87 -4.91
CA LYS A 74 -19.43 -10.23 -4.98
C LYS A 74 -20.27 -10.62 -3.75
N GLY A 75 -20.50 -9.69 -2.83
CA GLY A 75 -21.36 -9.89 -1.66
C GLY A 75 -20.68 -10.49 -0.44
N PHE A 76 -19.36 -10.69 -0.47
CA PHE A 76 -18.61 -11.17 0.69
C PHE A 76 -18.40 -10.06 1.73
N SER A 77 -18.49 -10.44 3.01
CA SER A 77 -18.06 -9.57 4.11
C SER A 77 -16.56 -9.71 4.34
N VAL A 78 -15.82 -8.59 4.25
CA VAL A 78 -14.35 -8.60 4.26
C VAL A 78 -13.82 -7.68 5.35
N VAL A 79 -12.91 -8.20 6.17
CA VAL A 79 -12.14 -7.42 7.16
C VAL A 79 -10.82 -6.98 6.54
N THR A 80 -10.50 -5.69 6.68
CA THR A 80 -9.20 -5.13 6.32
C THR A 80 -8.67 -4.26 7.44
N ASN A 81 -7.35 -4.15 7.57
CA ASN A 81 -6.76 -3.18 8.50
C ASN A 81 -6.66 -1.78 7.84
N PRO A 82 -6.76 -0.70 8.63
CA PRO A 82 -6.55 0.65 8.14
C PRO A 82 -5.15 0.82 7.55
N SER A 83 -5.02 1.67 6.53
CA SER A 83 -3.73 2.01 5.93
C SER A 83 -2.71 2.44 6.98
N GLY A 84 -1.51 1.86 6.96
CA GLY A 84 -0.46 2.09 7.94
C GLY A 84 -0.58 1.30 9.25
N ALA A 85 -1.69 0.59 9.51
CA ALA A 85 -1.84 -0.29 10.68
C ALA A 85 -1.45 -1.74 10.36
N ASN A 86 -0.24 -1.94 9.81
CA ASN A 86 0.27 -3.19 9.25
C ASN A 86 1.14 -4.02 10.23
N LEU A 87 1.31 -3.55 11.47
CA LEU A 87 1.93 -4.31 12.54
C LEU A 87 0.90 -5.21 13.23
N THR A 88 1.35 -6.19 14.00
CA THR A 88 0.53 -7.19 14.69
C THR A 88 -0.65 -6.56 15.47
N ASN A 89 -0.42 -5.45 16.18
CA ASN A 89 -1.48 -4.76 16.92
C ASN A 89 -2.56 -4.14 16.01
N GLY A 90 -2.20 -3.68 14.83
CA GLY A 90 -3.14 -3.18 13.82
C GLY A 90 -4.02 -4.31 13.26
N LEU A 91 -3.41 -5.47 12.94
CA LEU A 91 -4.12 -6.65 12.48
C LEU A 91 -5.13 -7.15 13.53
N VAL A 92 -4.70 -7.27 14.79
CA VAL A 92 -5.58 -7.65 15.90
C VAL A 92 -6.73 -6.66 16.04
N SER A 93 -6.45 -5.34 15.97
CA SER A 93 -7.50 -4.32 16.02
C SER A 93 -8.55 -4.51 14.90
N ALA A 94 -8.11 -4.80 13.68
CA ALA A 94 -8.99 -5.00 12.53
C ALA A 94 -9.85 -6.26 12.70
N LEU A 95 -9.24 -7.39 13.06
CA LEU A 95 -9.94 -8.65 13.27
C LEU A 95 -10.99 -8.54 14.40
N LEU A 96 -10.64 -7.92 15.53
CA LEU A 96 -11.59 -7.69 16.63
C LEU A 96 -12.77 -6.80 16.24
N GLN A 97 -12.56 -5.84 15.33
CA GLN A 97 -13.64 -5.01 14.80
C GLN A 97 -14.61 -5.81 13.92
N GLY A 98 -14.08 -6.71 13.10
CA GLY A 98 -14.86 -7.62 12.27
C GLY A 98 -15.52 -8.76 13.02
N THR A 99 -15.14 -8.99 14.30
CA THR A 99 -15.66 -10.10 15.10
C THR A 99 -16.90 -9.66 15.88
N PRO A 100 -18.08 -10.24 15.67
CA PRO A 100 -19.29 -9.91 16.43
C PRO A 100 -19.21 -10.47 17.86
N ILE A 101 -19.83 -9.77 18.86
CA ILE A 101 -19.87 -10.25 20.25
C ILE A 101 -20.94 -11.33 20.43
N PHE A 102 -22.11 -11.13 19.86
CA PHE A 102 -23.30 -11.94 20.13
C PHE A 102 -23.79 -12.75 18.91
N SER A 103 -23.19 -12.55 17.73
CA SER A 103 -23.56 -13.27 16.51
C SER A 103 -22.51 -14.32 16.18
N LYS A 104 -22.97 -15.45 15.63
CA LYS A 104 -22.09 -16.48 15.06
C LYS A 104 -21.62 -16.15 13.63
N ARG A 105 -22.19 -15.11 13.01
CA ARG A 105 -21.83 -14.70 11.64
C ARG A 105 -20.52 -13.92 11.64
N ARG A 106 -19.44 -14.59 11.36
CA ARG A 106 -18.10 -14.00 11.16
C ARG A 106 -18.00 -13.39 9.78
N ALA A 107 -16.99 -12.54 9.56
CA ALA A 107 -16.63 -12.11 8.22
C ALA A 107 -16.28 -13.33 7.35
N ASP A 108 -16.52 -13.23 6.06
CA ASP A 108 -16.19 -14.30 5.12
C ASP A 108 -14.68 -14.34 4.90
N TYR A 109 -14.06 -13.22 4.64
CA TYR A 109 -12.62 -13.09 4.44
C TYR A 109 -11.98 -12.05 5.34
N ALA A 110 -10.68 -12.24 5.62
CA ALA A 110 -9.80 -11.19 6.09
C ALA A 110 -8.70 -10.97 5.02
N VAL A 111 -8.56 -9.75 4.54
CA VAL A 111 -7.52 -9.33 3.62
C VAL A 111 -6.68 -8.26 4.31
N LEU A 112 -5.50 -8.63 4.77
CA LEU A 112 -4.73 -7.81 5.71
C LEU A 112 -3.36 -7.44 5.12
N GLU A 113 -3.02 -6.16 5.13
CA GLU A 113 -1.65 -5.73 4.85
C GLU A 113 -0.76 -5.95 6.08
N VAL A 114 0.40 -6.55 5.86
CA VAL A 114 1.35 -6.90 6.91
C VAL A 114 2.72 -6.33 6.59
N ASP A 115 3.35 -5.74 7.59
CA ASP A 115 4.74 -5.28 7.51
C ASP A 115 5.69 -6.46 7.28
N GLU A 116 6.77 -6.25 6.54
CA GLU A 116 7.70 -7.27 6.08
C GLU A 116 8.36 -8.04 7.24
N PHE A 117 8.68 -7.34 8.33
CA PHE A 117 9.27 -7.95 9.53
C PHE A 117 8.22 -8.62 10.42
N SER A 118 6.97 -8.17 10.35
CA SER A 118 5.87 -8.72 11.13
C SER A 118 5.29 -10.01 10.54
N LEU A 119 5.43 -10.21 9.23
CA LEU A 119 4.86 -11.36 8.52
C LEU A 119 5.22 -12.72 9.13
N PRO A 120 6.50 -13.02 9.46
CA PRO A 120 6.86 -14.28 10.10
C PRO A 120 6.12 -14.54 11.41
N SER A 121 6.08 -13.53 12.27
CA SER A 121 5.39 -13.64 13.56
C SER A 121 3.87 -13.84 13.42
N VAL A 122 3.26 -13.25 12.41
CA VAL A 122 1.83 -13.41 12.12
C VAL A 122 1.53 -14.80 11.58
N LEU A 123 2.33 -15.31 10.63
CA LEU A 123 2.22 -16.67 10.08
C LEU A 123 2.28 -17.74 11.17
N ASN A 124 3.16 -17.56 12.16
CA ASN A 124 3.33 -18.52 13.26
C ASN A 124 2.17 -18.49 14.28
N GLN A 125 1.35 -17.44 14.27
CA GLN A 125 0.30 -17.27 15.27
C GLN A 125 -1.13 -17.40 14.71
N MET A 126 -1.31 -17.33 13.39
CA MET A 126 -2.63 -17.24 12.79
C MET A 126 -2.76 -18.25 11.62
N ARG A 127 -3.96 -18.82 11.48
CA ARG A 127 -4.28 -19.61 10.30
C ARG A 127 -4.46 -18.68 9.11
N VAL A 128 -3.67 -18.89 8.06
CA VAL A 128 -3.63 -18.10 6.85
C VAL A 128 -3.86 -19.01 5.65
N GLU A 129 -4.79 -18.62 4.77
CA GLU A 129 -5.09 -19.35 3.54
C GLU A 129 -4.07 -19.06 2.45
N GLY A 130 -3.70 -17.79 2.31
CA GLY A 130 -2.74 -17.38 1.29
C GLY A 130 -1.91 -16.16 1.65
N VAL A 131 -0.76 -16.06 1.00
CA VAL A 131 0.18 -14.94 1.16
C VAL A 131 0.50 -14.32 -0.19
N VAL A 132 0.44 -13.01 -0.26
CA VAL A 132 0.82 -12.21 -1.43
C VAL A 132 2.12 -11.48 -1.12
N LEU A 133 3.20 -11.84 -1.80
CA LEU A 133 4.52 -11.24 -1.68
C LEU A 133 4.77 -10.34 -2.89
N LEU A 134 4.61 -9.02 -2.70
CA LEU A 134 4.61 -8.08 -3.83
C LEU A 134 6.00 -7.75 -4.34
N ASN A 135 6.85 -7.26 -3.48
CA ASN A 135 8.23 -6.87 -3.79
C ASN A 135 9.00 -6.58 -2.51
N LEU A 136 10.32 -6.69 -2.62
CA LEU A 136 11.25 -6.17 -1.63
C LEU A 136 12.14 -5.15 -2.31
N SER A 137 12.16 -3.93 -1.80
CA SER A 137 13.07 -2.88 -2.22
C SER A 137 13.73 -2.26 -0.99
N ARG A 138 14.91 -1.68 -1.18
CA ARG A 138 15.56 -0.92 -0.12
C ARG A 138 14.67 0.26 0.26
N ASP A 139 14.26 0.31 1.50
CA ASP A 139 13.43 1.42 2.00
C ASP A 139 14.31 2.57 2.53
N GLN A 140 15.57 2.28 2.96
CA GLN A 140 16.54 3.27 3.46
C GLN A 140 17.99 2.80 3.24
N LEU A 141 18.93 3.75 3.15
CA LEU A 141 20.37 3.52 2.87
C LEU A 141 21.09 2.57 3.84
N ASP A 142 20.67 2.53 5.11
CA ASP A 142 21.37 1.82 6.19
C ASP A 142 21.12 0.29 6.21
N ARG A 143 20.39 -0.27 5.23
CA ARG A 143 19.85 -1.64 5.30
C ARG A 143 20.41 -2.58 4.24
N TYR A 144 21.72 -2.53 3.99
CA TYR A 144 22.42 -3.55 3.20
C TYR A 144 22.31 -4.92 3.91
N GLY A 145 21.78 -5.91 3.22
CA GLY A 145 21.53 -7.26 3.77
C GLY A 145 20.13 -7.46 4.38
N GLU A 146 19.31 -6.41 4.50
CA GLU A 146 17.97 -6.51 5.07
C GLU A 146 17.02 -7.33 4.19
N THR A 147 17.12 -7.18 2.86
CA THR A 147 16.30 -7.96 1.92
C THR A 147 16.56 -9.46 2.03
N ASP A 148 17.81 -9.88 2.11
CA ASP A 148 18.19 -11.30 2.25
C ASP A 148 17.73 -11.87 3.60
N LEU A 149 17.83 -11.07 4.67
CA LEU A 149 17.34 -11.43 5.99
C LEU A 149 15.81 -11.55 6.02
N ILE A 150 15.09 -10.64 5.37
CA ILE A 150 13.64 -10.72 5.25
C ILE A 150 13.23 -11.97 4.47
N LEU A 151 13.87 -12.23 3.33
CA LEU A 151 13.60 -13.40 2.50
C LEU A 151 13.83 -14.70 3.28
N SER A 152 14.97 -14.86 3.95
CA SER A 152 15.26 -16.06 4.74
C SER A 152 14.23 -16.30 5.85
N ARG A 153 13.79 -15.24 6.53
CA ARG A 153 12.74 -15.33 7.55
C ARG A 153 11.37 -15.66 6.96
N TRP A 154 11.05 -15.13 5.77
CA TRP A 154 9.81 -15.47 5.07
C TRP A 154 9.80 -16.93 4.64
N GLU A 155 10.91 -17.43 4.07
CA GLU A 155 11.05 -18.84 3.70
C GLU A 155 10.90 -19.79 4.90
N GLU A 156 11.56 -19.48 6.02
CA GLU A 156 11.48 -20.27 7.24
C GLU A 156 10.03 -20.31 7.76
N SER A 157 9.38 -19.14 7.89
CA SER A 157 8.01 -19.07 8.40
C SER A 157 6.97 -19.68 7.45
N LEU A 158 7.17 -19.58 6.14
CA LEU A 158 6.30 -20.23 5.16
C LEU A 158 6.45 -21.74 5.20
N LYS A 159 7.66 -22.29 5.41
CA LYS A 159 7.88 -23.73 5.58
C LYS A 159 7.17 -24.31 6.80
N GLU A 160 7.05 -23.53 7.87
CA GLU A 160 6.35 -23.93 9.08
C GLU A 160 4.84 -23.69 9.03
N SER A 161 4.37 -22.89 8.07
CA SER A 161 2.96 -22.55 7.90
C SER A 161 2.24 -23.55 6.99
N ASN A 162 0.91 -23.61 7.12
CA ASN A 162 0.04 -24.40 6.25
C ASN A 162 -0.69 -23.52 5.24
N VAL A 163 0.02 -22.63 4.55
CA VAL A 163 -0.58 -21.79 3.52
C VAL A 163 -0.91 -22.60 2.29
N SER A 164 -2.12 -22.42 1.76
CA SER A 164 -2.59 -23.12 0.56
C SER A 164 -1.96 -22.55 -0.70
N PHE A 165 -1.72 -21.20 -0.73
CA PHE A 165 -1.14 -20.55 -1.89
C PHE A 165 -0.21 -19.38 -1.52
N VAL A 166 0.73 -19.11 -2.43
CA VAL A 166 1.58 -17.91 -2.41
C VAL A 166 1.53 -17.24 -3.78
N VAL A 167 1.23 -15.95 -3.79
CA VAL A 167 1.30 -15.09 -4.98
C VAL A 167 2.61 -14.32 -4.93
N LEU A 168 3.40 -14.35 -5.99
CA LEU A 168 4.66 -13.63 -6.09
C LEU A 168 5.02 -13.33 -7.55
N ASP A 169 6.03 -12.50 -7.76
CA ASP A 169 6.54 -12.09 -9.07
C ASP A 169 7.93 -12.70 -9.32
N LYS A 170 8.00 -13.80 -10.06
CA LYS A 170 9.26 -14.48 -10.38
C LYS A 170 10.16 -13.70 -11.35
N SER A 171 9.73 -12.55 -11.87
CA SER A 171 10.64 -11.64 -12.57
C SER A 171 11.72 -11.09 -11.63
N PHE A 172 11.48 -11.07 -10.32
CA PHE A 172 12.49 -10.78 -9.33
C PHE A 172 13.31 -12.03 -9.00
N ASP A 173 14.65 -11.95 -9.12
CA ASP A 173 15.56 -13.08 -8.90
C ASP A 173 15.44 -13.68 -7.49
N TYR A 174 15.22 -12.84 -6.48
CA TYR A 174 15.05 -13.29 -5.10
C TYR A 174 13.77 -14.12 -4.88
N PHE A 175 12.69 -13.89 -5.64
CA PHE A 175 11.50 -14.74 -5.57
C PHE A 175 11.60 -15.99 -6.46
N ARG A 176 12.37 -15.92 -7.56
CA ARG A 176 12.58 -17.06 -8.45
C ARG A 176 13.18 -18.25 -7.72
N ASN A 177 14.10 -17.97 -6.79
CA ASN A 177 14.85 -18.98 -6.04
C ASN A 177 14.25 -19.28 -4.65
N MET A 178 13.11 -18.67 -4.32
CA MET A 178 12.46 -18.82 -3.01
C MET A 178 11.97 -20.25 -2.79
N LEU A 179 12.37 -20.84 -1.66
CA LEU A 179 11.97 -22.19 -1.29
C LEU A 179 10.63 -22.19 -0.56
N LEU A 180 9.59 -22.73 -1.20
CA LEU A 180 8.26 -22.84 -0.65
C LEU A 180 7.93 -24.28 -0.22
N PRO A 181 6.99 -24.49 0.73
CA PRO A 181 6.59 -25.81 1.19
C PRO A 181 6.03 -26.67 0.06
N ALA A 182 6.26 -27.98 0.13
CA ALA A 182 5.62 -28.92 -0.77
C ALA A 182 4.09 -28.88 -0.58
N GLY A 183 3.36 -28.78 -1.69
CA GLY A 183 1.89 -28.68 -1.68
C GLY A 183 1.32 -27.24 -1.66
N THR A 184 2.15 -26.23 -1.45
CA THR A 184 1.73 -24.84 -1.62
C THR A 184 1.60 -24.51 -3.12
N GLN A 185 0.45 -24.00 -3.53
CA GLN A 185 0.25 -23.54 -4.90
C GLN A 185 0.93 -22.17 -5.09
N VAL A 186 1.78 -22.07 -6.09
CA VAL A 186 2.48 -20.81 -6.43
C VAL A 186 1.78 -20.15 -7.62
N LEU A 187 1.36 -18.92 -7.45
CA LEU A 187 0.72 -18.10 -8.47
C LEU A 187 1.70 -16.99 -8.87
N ASP A 188 2.25 -17.10 -10.08
CA ASP A 188 3.18 -16.11 -10.60
C ASP A 188 2.42 -14.95 -11.27
N LEU A 189 2.85 -13.72 -11.04
CA LEU A 189 2.25 -12.56 -11.71
C LEU A 189 2.43 -12.61 -13.23
N GLU A 190 3.47 -13.27 -13.72
CA GLU A 190 3.71 -13.42 -15.16
C GLU A 190 2.67 -14.34 -15.83
N ASP A 191 2.06 -15.26 -15.08
CA ASP A 191 0.99 -16.14 -15.58
C ASP A 191 -0.32 -15.39 -15.84
N ILE A 192 -0.48 -14.16 -15.33
CA ILE A 192 -1.66 -13.33 -15.58
C ILE A 192 -1.56 -12.66 -16.95
N PRO A 193 -2.44 -13.05 -17.91
CA PRO A 193 -2.36 -12.55 -19.27
C PRO A 193 -2.59 -11.04 -19.36
N GLU A 194 -1.73 -10.34 -20.07
CA GLU A 194 -1.87 -8.88 -20.27
C GLU A 194 -3.17 -8.47 -20.96
N LYS A 195 -3.72 -9.36 -21.81
CA LYS A 195 -5.01 -9.12 -22.47
C LYS A 195 -6.19 -8.92 -21.52
N LEU A 196 -6.08 -9.36 -20.26
CA LEU A 196 -7.08 -9.11 -19.22
C LEU A 196 -6.97 -7.69 -18.65
N LEU A 197 -5.83 -7.02 -18.88
CA LEU A 197 -5.56 -5.71 -18.30
C LEU A 197 -6.09 -4.63 -19.25
N GLN A 198 -7.22 -4.04 -18.89
CA GLN A 198 -7.78 -2.92 -19.63
C GLN A 198 -6.85 -1.69 -19.53
N ALA A 199 -6.74 -0.92 -20.63
CA ALA A 199 -5.88 0.26 -20.69
C ALA A 199 -6.19 1.28 -19.57
N ASP A 200 -7.46 1.45 -19.23
CA ASP A 200 -7.90 2.37 -18.17
C ASP A 200 -7.44 1.95 -16.77
N LEU A 201 -7.38 0.65 -16.49
CA LEU A 201 -6.87 0.13 -15.21
C LEU A 201 -5.36 0.31 -15.10
N THR A 202 -4.61 -0.03 -16.15
CA THR A 202 -3.15 0.13 -16.18
C THR A 202 -2.72 1.59 -16.19
N ALA A 203 -3.63 2.46 -16.62
CA ALA A 203 -3.45 3.89 -16.58
C ALA A 203 -3.61 4.48 -15.17
N LYS A 204 -4.43 3.86 -14.32
CA LYS A 204 -4.72 4.34 -12.95
C LYS A 204 -3.81 3.69 -11.90
N PHE A 205 -3.36 2.45 -12.14
CA PHE A 205 -2.68 1.64 -11.12
C PHE A 205 -1.45 0.92 -11.67
N HIS A 206 -0.53 0.61 -10.77
CA HIS A 206 0.64 -0.19 -11.13
C HIS A 206 0.20 -1.60 -11.55
N ILE A 207 0.64 -2.03 -12.74
CA ILE A 207 0.25 -3.29 -13.38
C ILE A 207 0.48 -4.52 -12.47
N LYS A 208 1.59 -4.54 -11.71
CA LYS A 208 1.92 -5.64 -10.80
C LYS A 208 0.92 -5.77 -9.65
N ASN A 209 0.36 -4.65 -9.15
CA ASN A 209 -0.67 -4.71 -8.10
C ASN A 209 -1.99 -5.28 -8.63
N ILE A 210 -2.35 -4.93 -9.88
CA ILE A 210 -3.54 -5.50 -10.55
C ILE A 210 -3.34 -7.00 -10.75
N LYS A 211 -2.19 -7.42 -11.30
CA LYS A 211 -1.86 -8.83 -11.50
C LYS A 211 -1.88 -9.62 -10.20
N ALA A 212 -1.32 -9.06 -9.11
CA ALA A 212 -1.35 -9.68 -7.79
C ALA A 212 -2.77 -9.86 -7.24
N ALA A 213 -3.63 -8.85 -7.43
CA ALA A 213 -5.04 -8.96 -7.06
C ALA A 213 -5.76 -10.03 -7.90
N LEU A 214 -5.58 -10.04 -9.23
CA LEU A 214 -6.19 -11.04 -10.11
C LEU A 214 -5.72 -12.47 -9.81
N ALA A 215 -4.41 -12.67 -9.58
CA ALA A 215 -3.87 -13.97 -9.19
C ALA A 215 -4.48 -14.46 -7.87
N THR A 216 -4.59 -13.58 -6.87
CA THR A 216 -5.22 -13.91 -5.59
C THR A 216 -6.70 -14.27 -5.76
N LEU A 217 -7.44 -13.46 -6.54
CA LEU A 217 -8.87 -13.68 -6.79
C LEU A 217 -9.14 -14.97 -7.56
N SER A 218 -8.26 -15.36 -8.49
CA SER A 218 -8.40 -16.62 -9.20
C SER A 218 -8.31 -17.82 -8.26
N PHE A 219 -7.44 -17.79 -7.26
CA PHE A 219 -7.41 -18.83 -6.22
C PHE A 219 -8.67 -18.82 -5.36
N LEU A 220 -9.25 -17.67 -5.10
CA LEU A 220 -10.51 -17.52 -4.36
C LEU A 220 -11.75 -17.82 -5.25
N GLU A 221 -11.54 -18.44 -6.41
CA GLU A 221 -12.58 -18.84 -7.37
C GLU A 221 -13.42 -17.68 -7.93
N ILE A 222 -12.85 -16.48 -7.96
CA ILE A 222 -13.48 -15.31 -8.61
C ILE A 222 -12.98 -15.25 -10.06
N PRO A 223 -13.90 -15.35 -11.08
CA PRO A 223 -13.51 -15.25 -12.48
C PRO A 223 -12.78 -13.94 -12.81
N ALA A 224 -11.75 -14.04 -13.64
CA ALA A 224 -10.89 -12.89 -13.96
C ALA A 224 -11.67 -11.74 -14.63
N GLU A 225 -12.63 -12.07 -15.49
CA GLU A 225 -13.51 -11.10 -16.17
C GLU A 225 -14.36 -10.32 -15.16
N ASP A 226 -14.89 -11.01 -14.17
CA ASP A 226 -15.68 -10.41 -13.08
C ASP A 226 -14.83 -9.51 -12.20
N ALA A 227 -13.59 -9.93 -11.91
CA ALA A 227 -12.64 -9.14 -11.14
C ALA A 227 -12.24 -7.86 -11.87
N VAL A 228 -11.94 -7.96 -13.17
CA VAL A 228 -11.59 -6.81 -14.02
C VAL A 228 -12.78 -5.84 -14.13
N LEU A 229 -13.99 -6.35 -14.32
CA LEU A 229 -15.20 -5.52 -14.36
C LEU A 229 -15.40 -4.74 -13.04
N ALA A 230 -15.26 -5.41 -11.91
CA ALA A 230 -15.37 -4.76 -10.60
C ALA A 230 -14.26 -3.74 -10.37
N LEU A 231 -13.04 -3.99 -10.85
CA LEU A 231 -11.92 -3.05 -10.73
C LEU A 231 -12.05 -1.81 -11.63
N SER A 232 -12.92 -1.81 -12.65
CA SER A 232 -13.13 -0.64 -13.51
C SER A 232 -13.65 0.57 -12.72
N ASP A 233 -14.47 0.34 -11.69
CA ASP A 233 -15.04 1.36 -10.80
C ASP A 233 -14.16 1.62 -9.56
N PHE A 234 -13.05 0.89 -9.42
CA PHE A 234 -12.17 1.04 -8.28
C PHE A 234 -11.47 2.39 -8.30
N GLN A 235 -11.51 3.10 -7.18
CA GLN A 235 -10.80 4.36 -6.98
C GLN A 235 -9.68 4.21 -5.96
N ALA A 236 -8.49 4.66 -6.34
CA ALA A 236 -7.40 4.77 -5.39
C ALA A 236 -7.72 5.86 -4.35
N ALA A 237 -7.29 5.61 -3.13
CA ALA A 237 -7.40 6.60 -2.06
C ALA A 237 -6.02 6.92 -1.47
N TYR A 238 -5.93 8.02 -0.74
CA TYR A 238 -4.73 8.42 0.00
C TYR A 238 -3.50 8.67 -0.88
N GLY A 239 -3.63 9.59 -1.86
CA GLY A 239 -2.50 10.02 -2.68
C GLY A 239 -1.92 8.94 -3.60
N ARG A 240 -2.68 7.92 -3.97
CA ARG A 240 -2.23 6.84 -4.87
C ARG A 240 -2.95 6.90 -6.21
N GLY A 241 -2.84 8.05 -6.88
CA GLY A 241 -3.62 8.39 -8.06
C GLY A 241 -4.93 9.10 -7.71
N GLU A 242 -5.04 9.64 -6.49
CA GLU A 242 -6.18 10.44 -6.06
C GLU A 242 -6.24 11.75 -6.85
N ILE A 243 -7.43 12.15 -7.28
CA ILE A 243 -7.65 13.40 -8.00
C ILE A 243 -8.41 14.36 -7.10
N ILE A 244 -7.78 15.51 -6.81
CA ILE A 244 -8.39 16.59 -6.04
C ILE A 244 -8.60 17.79 -6.96
N ASN A 245 -9.85 18.18 -7.17
CA ASN A 245 -10.14 19.46 -7.83
C ASN A 245 -10.07 20.61 -6.83
N SER A 246 -9.26 21.61 -7.14
CA SER A 246 -9.12 22.81 -6.31
C SER A 246 -8.86 24.04 -7.18
N GLY A 247 -9.82 24.99 -7.18
CA GLY A 247 -9.69 26.24 -7.92
C GLY A 247 -9.57 26.05 -9.44
N GLY A 248 -10.27 25.06 -10.01
CA GLY A 248 -10.24 24.78 -11.45
C GLY A 248 -9.02 23.96 -11.91
N VAL A 249 -8.14 23.53 -11.01
CA VAL A 249 -7.02 22.65 -11.29
C VAL A 249 -7.29 21.25 -10.74
N ASN A 250 -7.03 20.22 -11.51
CA ASN A 250 -7.09 18.83 -11.05
C ASN A 250 -5.68 18.38 -10.61
N PHE A 251 -5.51 18.20 -9.32
CA PHE A 251 -4.28 17.66 -8.75
C PHE A 251 -4.36 16.13 -8.70
N HIS A 252 -3.49 15.45 -9.43
CA HIS A 252 -3.34 14.01 -9.41
C HIS A 252 -2.20 13.66 -8.44
N LEU A 253 -2.51 13.12 -7.26
CA LEU A 253 -1.55 12.93 -6.18
C LEU A 253 -1.00 11.50 -6.15
N PHE A 254 0.31 11.39 -6.11
CA PHE A 254 1.04 10.11 -6.01
C PHE A 254 1.99 10.14 -4.82
N LEU A 255 1.63 9.46 -3.76
CA LEU A 255 2.49 9.33 -2.58
C LEU A 255 3.74 8.49 -2.91
N ALA A 256 4.89 9.07 -2.66
CA ALA A 256 6.19 8.39 -2.69
C ALA A 256 6.85 8.48 -1.31
N LYS A 257 7.41 7.38 -0.82
CA LYS A 257 8.08 7.31 0.49
C LYS A 257 9.47 6.67 0.42
N ASN A 258 9.88 6.23 -0.74
CA ASN A 258 11.17 5.61 -1.01
C ASN A 258 11.52 5.73 -2.52
N PRO A 259 12.80 5.47 -2.91
CA PRO A 259 13.27 5.63 -4.29
C PRO A 259 12.46 4.81 -5.29
N ALA A 260 12.13 3.56 -4.96
CA ALA A 260 11.41 2.66 -5.85
C ALA A 260 9.97 3.16 -6.12
N SER A 261 9.28 3.68 -5.10
CA SER A 261 7.95 4.25 -5.28
C SER A 261 7.96 5.53 -6.11
N LEU A 262 8.93 6.41 -5.88
CA LEU A 262 9.05 7.64 -6.67
C LEU A 262 9.39 7.32 -8.12
N THR A 263 10.41 6.50 -8.39
CA THR A 263 10.77 6.06 -9.74
C THR A 263 9.58 5.42 -10.48
N THR A 264 8.83 4.54 -9.80
CA THR A 264 7.64 3.91 -10.37
C THR A 264 6.58 4.94 -10.73
N ASN A 265 6.28 5.89 -9.84
CA ASN A 265 5.28 6.93 -10.08
C ASN A 265 5.70 7.86 -11.22
N LEU A 266 6.97 8.24 -11.29
CA LEU A 266 7.53 9.05 -12.38
C LEU A 266 7.40 8.32 -13.74
N ASN A 267 7.72 7.02 -13.80
CA ASN A 267 7.60 6.22 -15.03
C ASN A 267 6.13 6.05 -15.49
N VAL A 268 5.19 5.94 -14.55
CA VAL A 268 3.75 5.90 -14.88
C VAL A 268 3.29 7.26 -15.40
N PHE A 269 3.71 8.34 -14.75
CA PHE A 269 3.39 9.70 -15.17
C PHE A 269 3.97 10.03 -16.57
N GLU A 270 5.23 9.67 -16.84
CA GLU A 270 5.90 9.93 -18.12
C GLU A 270 5.09 9.45 -19.33
N LYS A 271 4.44 8.29 -19.21
CA LYS A 271 3.59 7.72 -20.27
C LYS A 271 2.34 8.55 -20.59
N LYS A 272 1.93 9.45 -19.70
CA LYS A 272 0.73 10.30 -19.80
C LYS A 272 1.04 11.78 -19.68
N LYS A 273 2.30 12.14 -19.73
CA LYS A 273 2.80 13.49 -19.51
C LYS A 273 2.07 14.56 -20.33
N SER A 274 1.67 14.23 -21.57
CA SER A 274 0.91 15.14 -22.44
C SER A 274 -0.40 15.64 -21.86
N ASP A 275 -0.97 14.94 -20.90
CA ASP A 275 -2.26 15.27 -20.29
C ASP A 275 -2.13 16.28 -19.14
N PHE A 276 -0.89 16.68 -18.80
CA PHE A 276 -0.56 17.51 -17.65
C PHE A 276 0.13 18.80 -18.04
N GLY A 277 -0.14 19.86 -17.30
CA GLY A 277 0.50 21.17 -17.47
C GLY A 277 1.72 21.41 -16.58
N ALA A 278 1.79 20.73 -15.42
CA ALA A 278 2.85 20.94 -14.45
C ALA A 278 3.10 19.72 -13.56
N VAL A 279 4.28 19.71 -12.93
CA VAL A 279 4.69 18.74 -11.89
C VAL A 279 4.90 19.48 -10.57
N PHE A 280 4.38 18.95 -9.49
CA PHE A 280 4.47 19.53 -8.15
C PHE A 280 5.06 18.52 -7.16
N PHE A 281 6.27 18.79 -6.65
CA PHE A 281 6.92 17.99 -5.62
C PHE A 281 6.68 18.58 -4.24
N VAL A 282 6.27 17.73 -3.28
CA VAL A 282 6.08 18.11 -1.88
C VAL A 282 6.85 17.16 -0.99
N LEU A 283 7.97 17.62 -0.42
CA LEU A 283 8.82 16.82 0.45
C LEU A 283 8.72 17.29 1.91
N ASN A 284 8.37 16.38 2.80
CA ASN A 284 8.27 16.65 4.24
C ASN A 284 9.10 15.63 5.04
N ASP A 285 9.41 16.00 6.30
CA ASP A 285 10.13 15.19 7.29
C ASP A 285 9.34 15.02 8.60
N ASN A 286 7.99 15.05 8.50
CA ASN A 286 7.13 14.75 9.65
C ASN A 286 7.25 13.27 10.06
N ILE A 287 6.90 12.97 11.32
CA ILE A 287 6.98 11.58 11.83
C ILE A 287 6.29 10.55 10.94
N PRO A 288 5.07 10.81 10.37
CA PRO A 288 4.43 9.86 9.46
C PRO A 288 5.12 9.72 8.10
N ASP A 289 5.85 10.76 7.65
CA ASP A 289 6.51 10.80 6.34
C ASP A 289 7.89 10.11 6.38
N GLY A 290 8.46 9.93 7.58
CA GLY A 290 9.85 9.54 7.80
C GLY A 290 10.76 10.78 7.91
N ARG A 291 11.67 10.76 8.90
CA ARG A 291 12.57 11.90 9.15
C ARG A 291 13.76 11.96 8.20
N ASP A 292 14.17 10.81 7.70
CA ASP A 292 15.24 10.72 6.72
C ASP A 292 14.69 10.93 5.31
N VAL A 293 15.10 12.01 4.67
CA VAL A 293 14.72 12.34 3.28
C VAL A 293 15.84 12.05 2.30
N SER A 294 16.99 11.53 2.74
CA SER A 294 18.16 11.25 1.89
C SER A 294 17.85 10.23 0.79
N TRP A 295 16.83 9.41 0.97
CA TRP A 295 16.36 8.46 -0.03
C TRP A 295 16.03 9.07 -1.39
N ILE A 296 15.72 10.38 -1.47
CA ILE A 296 15.47 11.06 -2.74
C ILE A 296 16.68 11.00 -3.67
N TYR A 297 17.90 10.91 -3.13
CA TYR A 297 19.15 10.83 -3.90
C TYR A 297 19.37 9.45 -4.53
N ASP A 298 18.73 8.41 -4.03
CA ASP A 298 18.75 7.05 -4.61
C ASP A 298 17.72 6.87 -5.72
N THR A 299 16.80 7.83 -5.92
CA THR A 299 15.89 7.83 -7.06
C THR A 299 16.68 8.07 -8.34
N GLU A 300 16.39 7.30 -9.39
CA GLU A 300 17.08 7.41 -10.67
C GLU A 300 16.96 8.82 -11.27
N ALA A 301 18.11 9.48 -11.49
CA ALA A 301 18.17 10.84 -12.05
C ALA A 301 17.54 10.90 -13.45
N SER A 302 17.71 9.85 -14.25
CA SER A 302 17.11 9.72 -15.58
C SER A 302 15.58 9.71 -15.53
N ALA A 303 14.99 9.02 -14.56
CA ALA A 303 13.53 8.99 -14.40
C ALA A 303 12.98 10.37 -14.00
N ILE A 304 13.68 11.07 -13.09
CA ILE A 304 13.32 12.44 -12.71
C ILE A 304 13.41 13.36 -13.93
N PHE A 305 14.52 13.32 -14.65
CA PHE A 305 14.74 14.17 -15.83
C PHE A 305 13.67 13.94 -16.90
N SER A 306 13.42 12.69 -17.27
CA SER A 306 12.43 12.33 -18.30
C SER A 306 11.03 12.78 -17.93
N ALA A 307 10.63 12.58 -16.69
CA ALA A 307 9.32 13.01 -16.18
C ALA A 307 9.18 14.54 -16.19
N CYS A 308 10.23 15.28 -15.81
CA CYS A 308 10.19 16.73 -15.65
C CYS A 308 10.53 17.52 -16.93
N LYS A 309 11.17 16.89 -17.91
CA LYS A 309 11.56 17.54 -19.16
C LYS A 309 10.35 18.21 -19.82
N ASP A 310 10.50 19.48 -20.24
CA ASP A 310 9.46 20.29 -20.90
C ASP A 310 8.19 20.54 -20.04
N MET A 311 8.30 20.39 -18.70
CA MET A 311 7.22 20.65 -17.76
C MET A 311 7.50 21.88 -16.91
N GLU A 312 6.44 22.54 -16.46
CA GLU A 312 6.54 23.55 -15.42
C GLU A 312 6.65 22.84 -14.06
N ILE A 313 7.70 23.16 -13.29
CA ILE A 313 8.02 22.44 -12.05
C ILE A 313 7.80 23.36 -10.86
N TYR A 314 7.14 22.81 -9.83
CA TYR A 314 6.90 23.44 -8.54
C TYR A 314 7.42 22.57 -7.41
N VAL A 315 7.95 23.19 -6.35
CA VAL A 315 8.51 22.49 -5.19
C VAL A 315 8.02 23.13 -3.89
N SER A 316 7.62 22.29 -2.93
CA SER A 316 7.18 22.74 -1.62
C SER A 316 7.45 21.71 -0.51
N GLY A 317 7.04 22.04 0.73
CA GLY A 317 7.16 21.20 1.92
C GLY A 317 8.25 21.67 2.88
N SER A 318 8.36 21.01 4.05
CA SER A 318 9.36 21.34 5.07
C SER A 318 10.80 21.14 4.58
N ARG A 319 11.01 20.24 3.60
CA ARG A 319 12.31 19.92 3.00
C ARG A 319 12.40 20.38 1.52
N VAL A 320 11.80 21.55 1.25
CA VAL A 320 11.69 22.13 -0.10
C VAL A 320 13.04 22.28 -0.79
N TYR A 321 14.09 22.72 -0.06
CA TYR A 321 15.41 22.95 -0.64
C TYR A 321 16.15 21.64 -0.93
N ASP A 322 15.97 20.59 -0.12
CA ASP A 322 16.52 19.27 -0.42
C ASP A 322 15.98 18.74 -1.74
N MET A 323 14.67 18.89 -1.97
CA MET A 323 14.05 18.46 -3.23
C MET A 323 14.49 19.33 -4.41
N ALA A 324 14.59 20.65 -4.24
CA ALA A 324 15.07 21.55 -5.30
C ALA A 324 16.49 21.20 -5.73
N VAL A 325 17.40 20.99 -4.76
CA VAL A 325 18.78 20.53 -5.01
C VAL A 325 18.81 19.16 -5.71
N ARG A 326 17.93 18.23 -5.29
CA ARG A 326 17.85 16.92 -5.93
C ARG A 326 17.43 17.03 -7.40
N LEU A 327 16.50 17.92 -7.71
CA LEU A 327 16.05 18.18 -9.07
C LEU A 327 17.17 18.78 -9.92
N ASP A 328 17.91 19.74 -9.38
CA ASP A 328 19.07 20.34 -10.04
C ASP A 328 20.14 19.28 -10.37
N TYR A 329 20.48 18.39 -9.44
CA TYR A 329 21.35 17.23 -9.70
C TYR A 329 20.82 16.26 -10.77
N ALA A 330 19.53 16.24 -10.99
CA ALA A 330 18.92 15.47 -12.09
C ALA A 330 18.88 16.25 -13.41
N GLY A 331 19.40 17.48 -13.46
CA GLY A 331 19.38 18.34 -14.63
C GLY A 331 18.03 19.04 -14.86
N VAL A 332 17.20 19.17 -13.83
CA VAL A 332 15.88 19.81 -13.89
C VAL A 332 15.96 21.18 -13.25
N PHE A 333 15.83 22.23 -14.05
CA PHE A 333 15.78 23.61 -13.57
C PHE A 333 14.42 23.92 -12.96
N VAL A 334 14.41 24.51 -11.76
CA VAL A 334 13.22 25.00 -11.06
C VAL A 334 13.36 26.51 -10.82
N PRO A 335 12.48 27.36 -11.38
CA PRO A 335 12.49 28.79 -11.10
C PRO A 335 12.31 29.08 -9.60
N GLU A 336 13.04 30.08 -9.08
CA GLU A 336 13.01 30.42 -7.66
C GLU A 336 11.60 30.79 -7.17
N GLU A 337 10.81 31.47 -7.99
CA GLU A 337 9.43 31.81 -7.68
C GLU A 337 8.49 30.60 -7.52
N ASN A 338 8.89 29.43 -8.05
CA ASN A 338 8.14 28.17 -7.95
C ASN A 338 8.55 27.34 -6.72
N VAL A 339 9.47 27.84 -5.89
CA VAL A 339 10.03 27.17 -4.71
C VAL A 339 9.59 27.88 -3.43
N SER A 340 8.81 27.21 -2.58
CA SER A 340 8.40 27.76 -1.28
C SER A 340 8.06 26.65 -0.29
N ALA A 341 8.47 26.82 0.98
CA ALA A 341 8.09 25.91 2.05
C ALA A 341 6.57 25.87 2.30
N SER A 342 5.85 26.93 1.94
CA SER A 342 4.40 27.03 2.09
C SER A 342 3.68 26.31 0.94
N VAL A 343 3.16 25.11 1.20
CA VAL A 343 2.32 24.36 0.25
C VAL A 343 1.15 25.21 -0.25
N GLN A 344 0.54 26.00 0.63
CA GLN A 344 -0.60 26.87 0.27
C GLN A 344 -0.17 27.96 -0.75
N SER A 345 0.99 28.56 -0.57
CA SER A 345 1.51 29.61 -1.48
C SER A 345 1.77 29.03 -2.87
N VAL A 346 2.46 27.87 -2.94
CA VAL A 346 2.74 27.21 -4.21
C VAL A 346 1.45 26.71 -4.88
N THR A 347 0.52 26.15 -4.11
CA THR A 347 -0.78 25.73 -4.65
C THR A 347 -1.57 26.92 -5.24
N ASN A 348 -1.54 28.08 -4.60
CA ASN A 348 -2.19 29.28 -5.14
C ASN A 348 -1.52 29.76 -6.44
N LEU A 349 -0.18 29.69 -6.51
CA LEU A 349 0.59 30.01 -7.71
C LEU A 349 0.23 29.06 -8.86
N ILE A 350 0.21 27.75 -8.59
CA ILE A 350 -0.22 26.73 -9.56
C ILE A 350 -1.61 27.03 -10.10
N LYS A 351 -2.59 27.34 -9.22
CA LYS A 351 -3.97 27.68 -9.62
C LYS A 351 -4.03 28.89 -10.52
N SER A 352 -3.20 29.89 -10.28
CA SER A 352 -3.19 31.11 -11.09
C SER A 352 -2.62 30.89 -12.50
N LYS A 353 -1.66 29.99 -12.65
CA LYS A 353 -0.96 29.71 -13.93
C LYS A 353 -1.54 28.51 -14.70
N ASN A 354 -2.19 27.56 -14.03
CA ASN A 354 -2.61 26.27 -14.60
C ASN A 354 -4.12 26.02 -14.51
N SER A 355 -4.94 27.07 -14.52
CA SER A 355 -6.41 26.92 -14.51
C SER A 355 -6.88 26.08 -15.72
N GLY A 356 -7.76 25.11 -15.47
CA GLY A 356 -8.27 24.19 -16.49
C GLY A 356 -7.32 23.04 -16.86
N LYS A 357 -6.14 22.93 -16.22
CA LYS A 357 -5.15 21.87 -16.50
C LYS A 357 -5.10 20.83 -15.38
N ASN A 358 -4.54 19.69 -15.72
CA ASN A 358 -4.12 18.68 -14.73
C ASN A 358 -2.71 18.98 -14.24
N VAL A 359 -2.47 18.77 -12.96
CA VAL A 359 -1.16 18.88 -12.31
C VAL A 359 -0.87 17.58 -11.57
N VAL A 360 0.31 17.00 -11.79
CA VAL A 360 0.72 15.82 -11.03
C VAL A 360 1.47 16.25 -9.78
N GLY A 361 1.16 15.64 -8.63
CA GLY A 361 1.82 15.86 -7.34
C GLY A 361 2.51 14.57 -6.83
N PHE A 362 3.75 14.69 -6.38
CA PHE A 362 4.57 13.63 -5.80
C PHE A 362 5.01 14.00 -4.38
#